data_8be87cd1392ae0a35e5e132d16cb6b43
#
_entry.id   8be87cd1392ae0a35e5e132d16cb6b43
#
_cell.length_a   1.000
_cell.length_b   1.000
_cell.length_c   1.000
_cell.angle_alpha   90.00
_cell.angle_beta   90.00
_cell.angle_gamma   90.00
#
_symmetry.space_group_name_H-M   'P 1'
#
loop_
_entity.id
_entity.type
_entity.pdbx_description
1 polymer ?
#
loop_
_entity_poly.entity_id
_entity_poly.type
_entity_poly.pdbx_seq_one_letter_code
_entity_poly.pdbx_strand_id
1 'polypeptide(L)'
;MKKKDLECKAFYPSLEEPYQSLFEGCQYPWEALPKIKTWISAMQGKHPSGFQEVKKGVFVHESVKLYPNVYLGENIIIMANCEVRPGAFLRENVFAGEGCVLGNSCEFKNAVLFPHVQTPHYNYVGDSILGEYSHLGAGALTSNVKSDKTLVKIHAEDGELETGLKKFGAIVGDHVEVGCQSVLNPGTVLCSHSNIYPLSPVRGIVPPKHIYKDKNNIVQKEER
;
A
#
# COMPACT_ATOMS: atom_id res chain seq x y z
N MET A 1 4.65 20.04 0.54
CA MET A 1 4.37 19.54 -0.84
C MET A 1 3.13 20.23 -1.39
N LYS A 2 3.18 20.67 -2.61
CA LYS A 2 2.03 21.25 -3.34
C LYS A 2 1.17 20.14 -3.95
N LYS A 3 -0.08 20.47 -4.28
CA LYS A 3 -1.03 19.51 -4.88
C LYS A 3 -0.48 18.81 -6.13
N LYS A 4 0.19 19.57 -7.02
CA LYS A 4 0.81 19.03 -8.25
C LYS A 4 1.86 17.94 -8.00
N ASP A 5 2.56 18.02 -6.87
CA ASP A 5 3.61 17.07 -6.50
C ASP A 5 3.02 15.72 -6.03
N LEU A 6 1.71 15.69 -5.76
CA LEU A 6 0.95 14.51 -5.32
C LEU A 6 0.19 13.83 -6.47
N GLU A 7 0.22 14.38 -7.67
CA GLU A 7 -0.42 13.77 -8.85
C GLU A 7 0.24 12.43 -9.20
N CYS A 8 -0.52 11.49 -9.73
CA CYS A 8 -0.06 10.13 -10.04
C CYS A 8 1.28 10.11 -10.80
N LYS A 9 1.42 10.96 -11.83
CA LYS A 9 2.64 11.03 -12.65
C LYS A 9 3.88 11.53 -11.89
N ALA A 10 3.67 12.38 -10.87
CA ALA A 10 4.77 12.88 -10.05
C ALA A 10 5.08 11.91 -8.91
N PHE A 11 4.07 11.24 -8.39
CA PHE A 11 4.19 10.34 -7.24
C PHE A 11 4.77 8.98 -7.62
N TYR A 12 4.31 8.40 -8.74
CA TYR A 12 4.79 7.15 -9.32
C TYR A 12 5.24 7.39 -10.78
N PRO A 13 6.45 7.94 -11.00
CA PRO A 13 6.89 8.38 -12.34
C PRO A 13 7.16 7.24 -13.32
N SER A 14 7.35 6.03 -12.84
CA SER A 14 7.74 4.85 -13.63
C SER A 14 6.71 3.73 -13.57
N LEU A 15 5.42 4.08 -13.57
CA LEU A 15 4.35 3.07 -13.58
C LEU A 15 4.37 2.24 -14.87
N GLU A 16 4.44 0.93 -14.70
CA GLU A 16 4.29 -0.07 -15.74
C GLU A 16 3.01 -0.87 -15.55
N GLU A 17 2.61 -1.65 -16.57
CA GLU A 17 1.50 -2.60 -16.41
C GLU A 17 1.91 -3.72 -15.42
N PRO A 18 0.96 -4.22 -14.60
CA PRO A 18 -0.48 -3.90 -14.63
C PRO A 18 -0.87 -2.64 -13.85
N TYR A 19 0.05 -1.99 -13.14
CA TYR A 19 -0.25 -0.87 -12.24
C TYR A 19 -0.72 0.37 -12.99
N GLN A 20 -0.18 0.63 -14.18
CA GLN A 20 -0.58 1.78 -15.00
C GLN A 20 -2.10 1.81 -15.23
N SER A 21 -2.69 0.64 -15.53
CA SER A 21 -4.14 0.53 -15.77
C SER A 21 -4.99 0.80 -14.52
N LEU A 22 -4.46 0.57 -13.29
CA LEU A 22 -5.14 0.93 -12.05
C LEU A 22 -5.35 2.44 -11.92
N PHE A 23 -4.34 3.22 -12.32
CA PHE A 23 -4.36 4.68 -12.20
C PHE A 23 -4.95 5.41 -13.42
N GLU A 24 -5.44 4.67 -14.42
CA GLU A 24 -6.07 5.28 -15.59
C GLU A 24 -7.23 6.19 -15.18
N GLY A 25 -7.18 7.47 -15.63
CA GLY A 25 -8.16 8.48 -15.28
C GLY A 25 -8.09 8.98 -13.82
N CYS A 26 -7.04 8.64 -13.05
CA CYS A 26 -6.78 9.20 -11.74
C CYS A 26 -5.85 10.42 -11.86
N GLN A 27 -6.21 11.52 -11.21
CA GLN A 27 -5.31 12.63 -11.01
C GLN A 27 -4.38 12.34 -9.82
N TYR A 28 -4.93 11.83 -8.73
CA TYR A 28 -4.20 11.53 -7.49
C TYR A 28 -4.22 10.03 -7.19
N PRO A 29 -3.15 9.47 -6.56
CA PRO A 29 -3.06 8.03 -6.31
C PRO A 29 -4.20 7.44 -5.47
N TRP A 30 -4.76 8.18 -4.53
CA TRP A 30 -5.87 7.68 -3.68
C TRP A 30 -7.19 7.52 -4.44
N GLU A 31 -7.34 8.13 -5.62
CA GLU A 31 -8.52 7.94 -6.47
C GLU A 31 -8.58 6.52 -7.05
N ALA A 32 -7.47 5.79 -6.99
CA ALA A 32 -7.41 4.38 -7.36
C ALA A 32 -8.01 3.44 -6.28
N LEU A 33 -8.08 3.84 -5.01
CA LEU A 33 -8.55 2.99 -3.92
C LEU A 33 -9.95 2.38 -4.15
N PRO A 34 -10.97 3.14 -4.61
CA PRO A 34 -12.28 2.56 -4.92
C PRO A 34 -12.28 1.70 -6.17
N LYS A 35 -11.25 1.77 -7.03
CA LYS A 35 -11.14 1.00 -8.27
C LYS A 35 -10.49 -0.37 -8.05
N ILE A 36 -9.79 -0.61 -6.93
CA ILE A 36 -9.01 -1.82 -6.67
C ILE A 36 -9.84 -3.09 -6.92
N LYS A 37 -11.06 -3.15 -6.38
CA LYS A 37 -11.94 -4.31 -6.55
C LYS A 37 -12.19 -4.66 -8.01
N THR A 38 -12.64 -3.69 -8.80
CA THR A 38 -12.98 -3.89 -10.22
C THR A 38 -11.76 -4.14 -11.06
N TRP A 39 -10.64 -3.49 -10.75
CA TRP A 39 -9.36 -3.67 -11.43
C TRP A 39 -8.82 -5.10 -11.24
N ILE A 40 -8.77 -5.63 -10.00
CA ILE A 40 -8.36 -7.01 -9.75
C ILE A 40 -9.29 -7.99 -10.46
N SER A 41 -10.61 -7.77 -10.37
CA SER A 41 -11.59 -8.63 -11.04
C SER A 41 -11.43 -8.66 -12.57
N ALA A 42 -11.06 -7.52 -13.18
CA ALA A 42 -10.82 -7.44 -14.63
C ALA A 42 -9.52 -8.14 -15.07
N MET A 43 -8.59 -8.34 -14.15
CA MET A 43 -7.34 -9.07 -14.40
C MET A 43 -7.49 -10.59 -14.24
N GLN A 44 -8.55 -11.07 -13.58
CA GLN A 44 -8.80 -12.49 -13.42
C GLN A 44 -8.96 -13.15 -14.79
N GLY A 45 -8.16 -14.17 -15.07
CA GLY A 45 -8.12 -14.84 -16.38
C GLY A 45 -7.26 -14.16 -17.46
N LYS A 46 -6.66 -13.01 -17.16
CA LYS A 46 -5.74 -12.30 -18.06
C LYS A 46 -4.26 -12.33 -17.58
N HIS A 47 -4.00 -13.07 -16.52
CA HIS A 47 -2.63 -13.22 -15.99
C HIS A 47 -1.77 -14.09 -16.92
N PRO A 48 -0.44 -13.89 -16.89
CA PRO A 48 0.50 -14.73 -17.61
C PRO A 48 0.42 -16.21 -17.20
N SER A 49 1.11 -17.10 -17.92
CA SER A 49 1.25 -18.51 -17.53
C SER A 49 1.82 -18.66 -16.12
N GLY A 50 1.56 -19.80 -15.47
CA GLY A 50 2.06 -20.10 -14.13
C GLY A 50 1.11 -19.74 -12.97
N PHE A 51 -0.09 -19.22 -13.25
CA PHE A 51 -1.09 -18.98 -12.22
C PHE A 51 -2.04 -20.16 -12.03
N GLN A 52 -2.40 -20.41 -10.79
CA GLN A 52 -3.43 -21.38 -10.41
C GLN A 52 -4.58 -20.66 -9.67
N GLU A 53 -5.81 -20.99 -10.04
CA GLU A 53 -6.98 -20.58 -9.25
C GLU A 53 -7.14 -21.54 -8.07
N VAL A 54 -6.53 -21.20 -6.92
CA VAL A 54 -6.55 -22.03 -5.70
C VAL A 54 -7.90 -22.01 -4.99
N LYS A 55 -8.71 -21.00 -5.26
CA LYS A 55 -10.08 -20.81 -4.82
C LYS A 55 -10.75 -19.85 -5.79
N LYS A 56 -12.07 -19.92 -5.96
CA LYS A 56 -12.82 -19.04 -6.86
C LYS A 56 -12.45 -17.57 -6.68
N GLY A 57 -11.90 -16.96 -7.72
CA GLY A 57 -11.43 -15.57 -7.73
C GLY A 57 -10.15 -15.32 -6.94
N VAL A 58 -9.36 -16.37 -6.65
CA VAL A 58 -8.06 -16.27 -5.97
C VAL A 58 -6.99 -16.93 -6.83
N PHE A 59 -6.14 -16.13 -7.42
CA PHE A 59 -5.09 -16.56 -8.34
C PHE A 59 -3.72 -16.41 -7.68
N VAL A 60 -2.96 -17.48 -7.66
CA VAL A 60 -1.63 -17.54 -7.03
C VAL A 60 -0.65 -18.10 -8.05
N HIS A 61 0.46 -17.41 -8.26
CA HIS A 61 1.52 -17.90 -9.14
C HIS A 61 2.20 -19.13 -8.52
N GLU A 62 2.58 -20.11 -9.34
CA GLU A 62 3.16 -21.39 -8.91
C GLU A 62 4.47 -21.26 -8.08
N SER A 63 5.23 -20.17 -8.28
CA SER A 63 6.46 -19.89 -7.53
C SER A 63 6.21 -19.28 -6.15
N VAL A 64 4.95 -19.01 -5.77
CA VAL A 64 4.63 -18.43 -4.47
C VAL A 64 4.86 -19.42 -3.36
N LYS A 65 5.61 -19.02 -2.35
CA LYS A 65 5.79 -19.79 -1.13
C LYS A 65 4.63 -19.54 -0.17
N LEU A 66 3.59 -20.36 -0.30
CA LEU A 66 2.40 -20.31 0.55
C LEU A 66 2.58 -21.22 1.76
N TYR A 67 2.69 -20.63 2.94
CA TYR A 67 2.84 -21.38 4.20
C TYR A 67 1.50 -21.89 4.73
N PRO A 68 1.49 -22.87 5.65
CA PRO A 68 0.27 -23.34 6.29
C PRO A 68 -0.40 -22.25 7.14
N ASN A 69 -1.71 -22.43 7.39
CA ASN A 69 -2.52 -21.52 8.21
C ASN A 69 -2.66 -20.10 7.63
N VAL A 70 -2.56 -19.96 6.32
CA VAL A 70 -2.88 -18.71 5.59
C VAL A 70 -4.36 -18.72 5.23
N TYR A 71 -5.04 -17.61 5.47
CA TYR A 71 -6.40 -17.43 5.00
C TYR A 71 -6.42 -16.58 3.73
N LEU A 72 -6.97 -17.14 2.66
CA LEU A 72 -7.23 -16.43 1.40
C LEU A 72 -8.74 -16.24 1.23
N GLY A 73 -9.20 -15.00 1.26
CA GLY A 73 -10.60 -14.62 1.11
C GLY A 73 -11.08 -14.63 -0.33
N GLU A 74 -11.33 -13.44 -0.91
CA GLU A 74 -11.88 -13.34 -2.26
C GLU A 74 -11.21 -12.21 -3.06
N ASN A 75 -11.25 -12.35 -4.41
CA ASN A 75 -10.71 -11.33 -5.32
C ASN A 75 -9.24 -10.99 -5.04
N ILE A 76 -8.38 -12.01 -5.11
CA ILE A 76 -6.97 -11.93 -4.75
C ILE A 76 -6.10 -12.38 -5.92
N ILE A 77 -5.03 -11.65 -6.18
CA ILE A 77 -3.96 -12.05 -7.10
C ILE A 77 -2.62 -11.93 -6.36
N ILE A 78 -1.84 -13.01 -6.35
CA ILE A 78 -0.49 -13.05 -5.77
C ILE A 78 0.48 -13.39 -6.90
N MET A 79 1.33 -12.43 -7.25
CA MET A 79 2.30 -12.54 -8.33
C MET A 79 3.48 -13.46 -7.97
N ALA A 80 4.37 -13.66 -8.94
CA ALA A 80 5.51 -14.55 -8.80
C ALA A 80 6.43 -14.21 -7.61
N ASN A 81 7.12 -15.23 -7.10
CA ASN A 81 8.18 -15.11 -6.09
C ASN A 81 7.76 -14.48 -4.75
N CYS A 82 6.45 -14.38 -4.50
CA CYS A 82 5.95 -13.89 -3.20
C CYS A 82 6.11 -14.94 -2.10
N GLU A 83 6.23 -14.45 -0.86
CA GLU A 83 6.21 -15.26 0.35
C GLU A 83 4.99 -14.88 1.19
N VAL A 84 4.07 -15.85 1.44
CA VAL A 84 2.89 -15.65 2.28
C VAL A 84 3.06 -16.49 3.54
N ARG A 85 3.37 -15.83 4.66
CA ARG A 85 3.79 -16.45 5.92
C ARG A 85 2.63 -16.94 6.78
N PRO A 86 2.90 -17.82 7.76
CA PRO A 86 1.86 -18.39 8.62
C PRO A 86 0.99 -17.31 9.28
N GLY A 87 -0.32 -17.55 9.30
CA GLY A 87 -1.29 -16.64 9.93
C GLY A 87 -1.61 -15.38 9.14
N ALA A 88 -1.06 -15.20 7.93
CA ALA A 88 -1.48 -14.11 7.07
C ALA A 88 -2.97 -14.23 6.71
N PHE A 89 -3.70 -13.11 6.81
CA PHE A 89 -5.13 -13.02 6.59
C PHE A 89 -5.41 -12.03 5.44
N LEU A 90 -5.52 -12.55 4.23
CA LEU A 90 -5.89 -11.78 3.04
C LEU A 90 -7.42 -11.83 2.90
N ARG A 91 -8.09 -10.74 3.26
CA ARG A 91 -9.56 -10.68 3.32
C ARG A 91 -10.20 -10.60 1.95
N GLU A 92 -10.11 -9.44 1.33
CA GLU A 92 -10.71 -9.19 0.01
C GLU A 92 -9.96 -8.09 -0.75
N ASN A 93 -9.99 -8.21 -2.08
CA ASN A 93 -9.43 -7.22 -3.01
C ASN A 93 -7.95 -6.93 -2.72
N VAL A 94 -7.12 -7.97 -2.77
CA VAL A 94 -5.67 -7.86 -2.53
C VAL A 94 -4.90 -8.21 -3.79
N PHE A 95 -4.03 -7.31 -4.21
CA PHE A 95 -3.05 -7.56 -5.25
C PHE A 95 -1.65 -7.46 -4.64
N ALA A 96 -0.89 -8.54 -4.70
CA ALA A 96 0.50 -8.58 -4.29
C ALA A 96 1.39 -8.71 -5.52
N GLY A 97 2.19 -7.69 -5.79
CA GLY A 97 3.18 -7.66 -6.85
C GLY A 97 4.29 -8.69 -6.67
N GLU A 98 5.14 -8.83 -7.67
CA GLU A 98 6.23 -9.80 -7.64
C GLU A 98 7.15 -9.62 -6.43
N GLY A 99 7.60 -10.71 -5.83
CA GLY A 99 8.60 -10.71 -4.76
C GLY A 99 8.13 -10.12 -3.43
N CYS A 100 6.82 -9.91 -3.25
CA CYS A 100 6.27 -9.38 -1.99
C CYS A 100 6.39 -10.37 -0.83
N VAL A 101 6.55 -9.84 0.38
CA VAL A 101 6.44 -10.60 1.63
C VAL A 101 5.18 -10.19 2.37
N LEU A 102 4.19 -11.11 2.40
CA LEU A 102 2.97 -10.99 3.19
C LEU A 102 3.19 -11.78 4.48
N GLY A 103 3.52 -11.08 5.53
CA GLY A 103 4.18 -11.63 6.70
C GLY A 103 3.29 -12.37 7.68
N ASN A 104 3.93 -12.84 8.75
CA ASN A 104 3.28 -13.55 9.83
C ASN A 104 2.21 -12.68 10.49
N SER A 105 1.00 -13.23 10.60
CA SER A 105 -0.15 -12.57 11.26
C SER A 105 -0.43 -11.15 10.74
N CYS A 106 -0.19 -10.92 9.46
CA CYS A 106 -0.53 -9.68 8.79
C CYS A 106 -1.93 -9.76 8.18
N GLU A 107 -2.68 -8.67 8.24
CA GLU A 107 -4.02 -8.59 7.64
C GLU A 107 -4.02 -7.60 6.46
N PHE A 108 -4.65 -8.02 5.35
CA PHE A 108 -4.76 -7.22 4.12
C PHE A 108 -6.21 -7.10 3.67
N LYS A 109 -6.62 -5.90 3.29
CA LYS A 109 -7.96 -5.62 2.81
C LYS A 109 -7.97 -4.42 1.87
N ASN A 110 -8.49 -4.61 0.66
CA ASN A 110 -8.54 -3.56 -0.36
C ASN A 110 -7.17 -2.88 -0.51
N ALA A 111 -6.16 -3.67 -0.85
CA ALA A 111 -4.76 -3.26 -0.83
C ALA A 111 -4.03 -3.68 -2.11
N VAL A 112 -3.18 -2.80 -2.60
CA VAL A 112 -2.25 -3.08 -3.70
C VAL A 112 -0.83 -2.90 -3.20
N LEU A 113 -0.04 -3.95 -3.32
CA LEU A 113 1.38 -3.97 -3.02
C LEU A 113 2.13 -4.04 -4.35
N PHE A 114 2.99 -3.08 -4.59
CA PHE A 114 3.88 -3.08 -5.74
C PHE A 114 4.99 -4.12 -5.57
N PRO A 115 5.83 -4.36 -6.59
CA PRO A 115 6.88 -5.36 -6.47
C PRO A 115 7.78 -5.15 -5.25
N HIS A 116 8.22 -6.27 -4.67
CA HIS A 116 9.19 -6.31 -3.56
C HIS A 116 8.76 -5.60 -2.26
N VAL A 117 7.47 -5.30 -2.09
CA VAL A 117 6.94 -4.75 -0.84
C VAL A 117 7.10 -5.77 0.29
N GLN A 118 7.56 -5.31 1.44
CA GLN A 118 7.72 -6.14 2.62
C GLN A 118 6.86 -5.68 3.79
N THR A 119 5.96 -6.55 4.22
CA THR A 119 5.12 -6.37 5.41
C THR A 119 5.29 -7.62 6.30
N PRO A 120 6.47 -7.81 6.92
CA PRO A 120 6.88 -9.12 7.40
C PRO A 120 6.22 -9.58 8.70
N HIS A 121 5.69 -8.68 9.54
CA HIS A 121 5.29 -9.03 10.90
C HIS A 121 4.15 -8.17 11.45
N TYR A 122 2.99 -8.80 11.74
CA TYR A 122 1.88 -8.17 12.48
C TYR A 122 1.43 -6.82 11.91
N ASN A 123 1.40 -6.70 10.59
CA ASN A 123 0.96 -5.48 9.93
C ASN A 123 -0.54 -5.55 9.59
N TYR A 124 -1.21 -4.40 9.63
CA TYR A 124 -2.51 -4.23 9.01
C TYR A 124 -2.39 -3.27 7.85
N VAL A 125 -2.79 -3.72 6.65
CA VAL A 125 -2.79 -2.93 5.43
C VAL A 125 -4.21 -2.89 4.86
N GLY A 126 -4.90 -1.80 5.10
CA GLY A 126 -6.28 -1.61 4.66
C GLY A 126 -6.49 -0.34 3.86
N ASP A 127 -7.22 -0.44 2.73
CA ASP A 127 -7.54 0.67 1.83
C ASP A 127 -6.29 1.51 1.51
N SER A 128 -5.24 0.83 1.00
CA SER A 128 -3.88 1.38 0.86
C SER A 128 -3.19 0.89 -0.41
N ILE A 129 -2.25 1.69 -0.89
CA ILE A 129 -1.33 1.33 -1.98
C ILE A 129 0.09 1.51 -1.46
N LEU A 130 0.91 0.46 -1.57
CA LEU A 130 2.30 0.45 -1.14
C LEU A 130 3.20 0.36 -2.37
N GLY A 131 4.08 1.35 -2.54
CA GLY A 131 5.02 1.47 -3.64
C GLY A 131 6.15 0.46 -3.57
N GLU A 132 6.87 0.33 -4.67
CA GLU A 132 7.92 -0.67 -4.88
C GLU A 132 9.02 -0.59 -3.81
N TYR A 133 9.51 -1.75 -3.35
CA TYR A 133 10.52 -1.85 -2.29
C TYR A 133 10.18 -1.13 -0.98
N SER A 134 8.91 -0.79 -0.73
CA SER A 134 8.53 -0.23 0.56
C SER A 134 8.47 -1.32 1.64
N HIS A 135 8.80 -0.93 2.87
CA HIS A 135 8.86 -1.83 4.01
C HIS A 135 8.08 -1.28 5.20
N LEU A 136 7.20 -2.08 5.77
CA LEU A 136 6.52 -1.81 7.03
C LEU A 136 7.17 -2.62 8.14
N GLY A 137 7.82 -1.97 9.09
CA GLY A 137 8.38 -2.61 10.29
C GLY A 137 7.31 -3.33 11.12
N ALA A 138 7.76 -4.18 12.03
CA ALA A 138 6.88 -5.00 12.85
C ALA A 138 5.80 -4.19 13.58
N GLY A 139 4.54 -4.59 13.42
CA GLY A 139 3.40 -3.92 14.05
C GLY A 139 3.04 -2.54 13.47
N ALA A 140 3.71 -2.09 12.42
CA ALA A 140 3.27 -0.89 11.70
C ALA A 140 1.96 -1.18 10.96
N LEU A 141 1.04 -0.20 10.96
CA LEU A 141 -0.29 -0.40 10.41
C LEU A 141 -0.85 0.86 9.74
N THR A 142 -1.78 0.64 8.80
CA THR A 142 -2.55 1.70 8.15
C THR A 142 -3.93 1.82 8.79
N SER A 143 -4.16 2.86 9.61
CA SER A 143 -5.51 3.17 10.10
C SER A 143 -6.32 3.77 8.96
N ASN A 144 -7.43 3.16 8.58
CA ASN A 144 -8.14 3.52 7.35
C ASN A 144 -9.47 4.27 7.54
N VAL A 145 -9.91 4.46 8.80
CA VAL A 145 -11.16 5.18 9.12
C VAL A 145 -10.92 6.20 10.22
N LYS A 146 -11.34 7.43 9.99
CA LYS A 146 -11.31 8.47 11.02
C LYS A 146 -12.31 8.16 12.15
N SER A 147 -11.96 8.47 13.39
CA SER A 147 -12.82 8.22 14.56
C SER A 147 -14.15 8.97 14.48
N ASP A 148 -14.16 10.17 13.90
CA ASP A 148 -15.36 10.99 13.66
C ASP A 148 -16.17 10.55 12.43
N LYS A 149 -15.68 9.53 11.68
CA LYS A 149 -16.30 8.98 10.48
C LYS A 149 -16.55 9.98 9.34
N THR A 150 -15.91 11.16 9.38
CA THR A 150 -15.95 12.13 8.29
C THR A 150 -15.06 11.70 7.11
N LEU A 151 -15.23 12.35 5.97
CA LEU A 151 -14.39 12.08 4.78
C LEU A 151 -12.95 12.49 5.05
N VAL A 152 -12.03 11.73 4.44
CA VAL A 152 -10.60 12.02 4.54
C VAL A 152 -10.26 13.19 3.63
N LYS A 153 -9.44 14.11 4.13
CA LYS A 153 -8.88 15.24 3.39
C LYS A 153 -7.36 15.16 3.41
N ILE A 154 -6.74 15.64 2.35
CA ILE A 154 -5.29 15.80 2.26
C ILE A 154 -4.96 17.29 2.35
N HIS A 155 -4.06 17.64 3.26
CA HIS A 155 -3.63 19.02 3.47
C HIS A 155 -2.28 19.24 2.77
N ALA A 156 -2.30 19.87 1.61
CA ALA A 156 -1.11 20.31 0.90
C ALA A 156 -0.77 21.77 1.27
N GLU A 157 0.42 22.24 0.94
CA GLU A 157 0.88 23.61 1.22
C GLU A 157 0.01 24.68 0.53
N ASP A 158 -0.53 24.35 -0.64
CA ASP A 158 -1.38 25.20 -1.47
C ASP A 158 -2.88 24.92 -1.34
N GLY A 159 -3.29 24.29 -0.23
CA GLY A 159 -4.66 24.09 0.16
C GLY A 159 -5.09 22.64 0.33
N GLU A 160 -6.34 22.43 0.69
CA GLU A 160 -6.90 21.09 0.92
C GLU A 160 -7.32 20.41 -0.38
N LEU A 161 -7.27 19.07 -0.37
CA LEU A 161 -7.83 18.18 -1.38
C LEU A 161 -8.92 17.32 -0.72
N GLU A 162 -10.13 17.46 -1.22
CA GLU A 162 -11.26 16.60 -0.86
C GLU A 162 -11.08 15.25 -1.56
N THR A 163 -10.95 14.16 -0.80
CA THR A 163 -10.75 12.84 -1.41
C THR A 163 -12.07 12.14 -1.76
N GLY A 164 -13.18 12.55 -1.16
CA GLY A 164 -14.47 11.85 -1.26
C GLY A 164 -14.50 10.49 -0.54
N LEU A 165 -13.40 10.09 0.09
CA LEU A 165 -13.23 8.77 0.66
C LEU A 165 -13.51 8.77 2.17
N LYS A 166 -14.31 7.81 2.62
CA LYS A 166 -14.53 7.51 4.04
C LYS A 166 -13.51 6.51 4.57
N LYS A 167 -12.99 5.64 3.70
CA LYS A 167 -11.94 4.67 3.98
C LYS A 167 -10.73 4.98 3.13
N PHE A 168 -9.64 5.31 3.79
CA PHE A 168 -8.37 5.61 3.16
C PHE A 168 -7.27 5.39 4.20
N GLY A 169 -6.48 4.34 4.06
CA GLY A 169 -5.35 4.05 4.92
C GLY A 169 -4.16 4.94 4.59
N ALA A 170 -3.29 4.48 3.70
CA ALA A 170 -2.12 5.23 3.26
C ALA A 170 -1.83 5.04 1.76
N ILE A 171 -1.22 6.06 1.17
CA ILE A 171 -0.48 5.96 -0.09
C ILE A 171 1.00 6.06 0.24
N VAL A 172 1.73 5.03 -0.12
CA VAL A 172 3.15 4.89 0.18
C VAL A 172 3.92 4.82 -1.12
N GLY A 173 4.88 5.71 -1.31
CA GLY A 173 5.76 5.75 -2.47
C GLY A 173 6.84 4.66 -2.40
N ASP A 174 7.66 4.61 -3.45
CA ASP A 174 8.72 3.61 -3.59
C ASP A 174 9.84 3.81 -2.54
N HIS A 175 10.46 2.71 -2.12
CA HIS A 175 11.59 2.70 -1.18
C HIS A 175 11.32 3.42 0.16
N VAL A 176 10.08 3.39 0.63
CA VAL A 176 9.72 3.95 1.93
C VAL A 176 9.98 2.94 3.03
N GLU A 177 10.58 3.39 4.13
CA GLU A 177 10.84 2.58 5.32
C GLU A 177 9.98 3.08 6.48
N VAL A 178 9.07 2.25 6.97
CA VAL A 178 8.23 2.58 8.13
C VAL A 178 8.71 1.83 9.36
N GLY A 179 9.14 2.56 10.38
CA GLY A 179 9.62 1.98 11.64
C GLY A 179 8.56 1.20 12.40
N CYS A 180 9.01 0.25 13.20
CA CYS A 180 8.15 -0.65 13.98
C CYS A 180 7.13 0.10 14.82
N GLN A 181 5.92 -0.50 15.01
CA GLN A 181 4.82 0.03 15.83
C GLN A 181 4.34 1.42 15.42
N SER A 182 4.60 1.85 14.19
CA SER A 182 4.09 3.13 13.67
C SER A 182 2.67 2.99 13.16
N VAL A 183 1.88 4.03 13.35
CA VAL A 183 0.49 4.12 12.87
C VAL A 183 0.42 5.17 11.77
N LEU A 184 0.11 4.73 10.56
CA LEU A 184 -0.22 5.62 9.46
C LEU A 184 -1.70 5.98 9.57
N ASN A 185 -2.01 7.19 10.03
CA ASN A 185 -3.38 7.65 10.22
C ASN A 185 -4.11 7.82 8.87
N PRO A 186 -5.45 7.80 8.84
CA PRO A 186 -6.22 7.90 7.62
C PRO A 186 -5.79 9.06 6.72
N GLY A 187 -5.47 8.75 5.46
CA GLY A 187 -4.99 9.72 4.49
C GLY A 187 -3.51 10.09 4.62
N THR A 188 -2.70 9.25 5.26
CA THR A 188 -1.24 9.44 5.26
C THR A 188 -0.68 9.20 3.86
N VAL A 189 0.18 10.13 3.41
CA VAL A 189 0.89 10.05 2.13
C VAL A 189 2.39 10.11 2.41
N LEU A 190 3.08 9.01 2.16
CA LEU A 190 4.54 8.90 2.31
C LEU A 190 5.18 8.93 0.93
N CYS A 191 5.91 9.99 0.62
CA CYS A 191 6.57 10.09 -0.68
C CYS A 191 7.84 9.23 -0.74
N SER A 192 8.28 8.91 -1.95
CA SER A 192 9.37 7.96 -2.21
C SER A 192 10.65 8.26 -1.42
N HIS A 193 11.34 7.21 -0.99
CA HIS A 193 12.57 7.27 -0.19
C HIS A 193 12.42 7.96 1.18
N SER A 194 11.21 8.14 1.71
CA SER A 194 11.04 8.67 3.07
C SER A 194 11.22 7.56 4.12
N ASN A 195 11.60 7.96 5.34
CA ASN A 195 11.72 7.07 6.49
C ASN A 195 10.86 7.57 7.64
N ILE A 196 10.19 6.66 8.30
CA ILE A 196 9.38 6.94 9.49
C ILE A 196 10.06 6.31 10.70
N TYR A 197 10.31 7.09 11.74
CA TYR A 197 10.87 6.56 12.99
C TYR A 197 9.88 5.60 13.67
N PRO A 198 10.39 4.61 14.41
CA PRO A 198 9.53 3.71 15.19
C PRO A 198 8.60 4.47 16.16
N LEU A 199 7.47 3.85 16.50
CA LEU A 199 6.48 4.39 17.45
C LEU A 199 5.85 5.73 17.01
N SER A 200 5.78 5.99 15.71
CA SER A 200 5.31 7.26 15.17
C SER A 200 3.82 7.23 14.80
N PRO A 201 3.00 8.16 15.33
CA PRO A 201 1.63 8.40 14.85
C PRO A 201 1.68 9.38 13.66
N VAL A 202 1.90 8.87 12.47
CA VAL A 202 2.06 9.68 11.25
C VAL A 202 0.71 10.18 10.74
N ARG A 203 0.63 11.45 10.35
CA ARG A 203 -0.54 12.05 9.73
C ARG A 203 -0.11 13.07 8.66
N GLY A 204 -0.81 13.05 7.53
CA GLY A 204 -0.56 13.98 6.42
C GLY A 204 0.54 13.51 5.49
N ILE A 205 1.28 14.44 4.92
CA ILE A 205 2.26 14.19 3.85
C ILE A 205 3.66 14.21 4.43
N VAL A 206 4.45 13.17 4.15
CA VAL A 206 5.90 13.15 4.39
C VAL A 206 6.61 13.31 3.05
N PRO A 207 7.42 14.38 2.86
CA PRO A 207 8.07 14.66 1.58
C PRO A 207 9.08 13.58 1.16
N PRO A 208 9.44 13.49 -0.13
CA PRO A 208 10.41 12.52 -0.61
C PRO A 208 11.79 12.76 0.00
N LYS A 209 12.53 11.68 0.27
CA LYS A 209 13.87 11.73 0.86
C LYS A 209 13.92 12.47 2.22
N HIS A 210 12.85 12.36 3.02
CA HIS A 210 12.82 12.91 4.37
C HIS A 210 12.70 11.83 5.43
N ILE A 211 13.11 12.16 6.64
CA ILE A 211 12.94 11.35 7.84
C ILE A 211 11.88 12.03 8.70
N TYR A 212 10.77 11.33 8.94
CA TYR A 212 9.78 11.72 9.94
C TYR A 212 10.21 11.19 11.31
N LYS A 213 10.66 12.07 12.19
CA LYS A 213 10.99 11.74 13.59
C LYS A 213 9.76 11.93 14.49
N ASP A 214 9.02 13.00 14.28
CA ASP A 214 7.73 13.34 14.87
C ASP A 214 7.04 14.43 14.02
N LYS A 215 5.81 14.83 14.39
CA LYS A 215 5.00 15.80 13.65
C LYS A 215 5.65 17.19 13.47
N ASN A 216 6.59 17.55 14.34
CA ASN A 216 7.29 18.86 14.33
C ASN A 216 8.73 18.74 13.83
N ASN A 217 9.19 17.51 13.55
CA ASN A 217 10.58 17.24 13.23
C ASN A 217 10.65 16.29 12.02
N ILE A 218 10.50 16.88 10.84
CA ILE A 218 10.66 16.18 9.55
C ILE A 218 11.90 16.80 8.90
N VAL A 219 12.95 16.02 8.69
CA VAL A 219 14.25 16.48 8.20
C VAL A 219 14.62 15.80 6.89
N GLN A 220 15.29 16.51 6.01
CA GLN A 220 15.81 15.95 4.77
C GLN A 220 16.92 14.91 5.09
N LYS A 221 16.95 13.81 4.35
CA LYS A 221 18.04 12.84 4.42
C LYS A 221 19.33 13.46 3.88
N GLU A 222 20.43 13.22 4.56
CA GLU A 222 21.75 13.50 4.00
C GLU A 222 22.04 12.50 2.87
N GLU A 223 22.48 12.99 1.73
CA GLU A 223 22.98 12.12 0.64
C GLU A 223 24.29 11.49 1.13
N ARG A 224 24.30 10.16 1.24
CA ARG A 224 25.50 9.38 1.56
C ARG A 224 26.10 8.80 0.29
#